data_5afc5c9d185816e4af18706bde2e08fe
#
_entry.id   5afc5c9d185816e4af18706bde2e08fe
#
_cell.length_a   1.000
_cell.length_b   1.000
_cell.length_c   1.000
_cell.angle_alpha   90.00
_cell.angle_beta   90.00
_cell.angle_gamma   90.00
#
_symmetry.space_group_name_H-M   'P 1'
#
loop_
_entity.id
_entity.type
_entity.pdbx_description
1 polymer ?
#
loop_
_entity_poly.entity_id
_entity_poly.type
_entity_poly.pdbx_seq_one_letter_code
_entity_poly.pdbx_strand_id
1 'polypeptide(L)' 'MKVGDLVEIEKWCKNKGRRGIVTEVPEYLSCVKIAYLDTGEVSNAMKANLILLSSSDISLT' A
#
# COMPACT_ATOMS: atom_id res chain seq x y z
N MET A 1 -6.23 -5.84 -3.34
CA MET A 1 -4.95 -5.47 -2.70
C MET A 1 -4.65 -6.49 -1.63
N LYS A 2 -3.42 -6.94 -1.56
CA LYS A 2 -3.02 -8.03 -0.66
C LYS A 2 -1.78 -7.65 0.13
N VAL A 3 -1.57 -8.33 1.23
CA VAL A 3 -0.33 -8.17 2.00
C VAL A 3 0.87 -8.49 1.10
N GLY A 4 1.87 -7.63 1.13
CA GLY A 4 3.05 -7.76 0.29
C GLY A 4 3.00 -6.97 -1.01
N ASP A 5 1.85 -6.41 -1.36
CA ASP A 5 1.74 -5.60 -2.57
C ASP A 5 2.55 -4.32 -2.44
N LEU A 6 3.19 -3.94 -3.53
CA LEU A 6 3.88 -2.66 -3.61
C LEU A 6 2.92 -1.61 -4.13
N VAL A 7 2.76 -0.54 -3.38
CA VAL A 7 1.80 0.52 -3.70
C VAL A 7 2.45 1.88 -3.62
N GLU A 8 1.86 2.85 -4.31
CA GLU A 8 2.30 4.24 -4.28
C GLU A 8 1.12 5.12 -3.90
N ILE A 9 1.36 6.12 -3.08
CA ILE A 9 0.32 7.07 -2.69
C ILE A 9 0.10 8.06 -3.81
N GLU A 10 -1.11 8.09 -4.33
CA GLU A 10 -1.47 8.93 -5.47
C GLU A 10 -2.08 10.26 -5.07
N LYS A 11 -3.03 10.24 -4.14
CA LYS A 11 -3.88 11.40 -3.89
C LYS A 11 -3.65 12.12 -2.57
N TRP A 12 -2.90 11.55 -1.69
CA TRP A 12 -2.69 12.12 -0.36
C TRP A 12 -1.56 13.14 -0.43
N CYS A 13 -1.91 14.42 -0.37
CA CYS A 13 -0.98 15.52 -0.67
C CYS A 13 0.39 15.41 0.02
N LYS A 14 0.42 15.15 1.30
CA LYS A 14 1.68 15.10 2.04
C LYS A 14 2.55 13.90 1.67
N ASN A 15 1.92 12.84 1.25
CA ASN A 15 2.62 11.58 1.02
C ASN A 15 2.59 11.15 -0.44
N LYS A 16 2.12 12.02 -1.31
CA LYS A 16 2.01 11.71 -2.73
C LYS A 16 3.37 11.30 -3.28
N GLY A 17 3.40 10.17 -3.96
CA GLY A 17 4.62 9.65 -4.55
C GLY A 17 5.40 8.72 -3.64
N ARG A 18 5.05 8.64 -2.35
CA ARG A 18 5.71 7.71 -1.44
C ARG A 18 5.24 6.31 -1.75
N ARG A 19 6.14 5.37 -1.60
CA ARG A 19 5.85 3.96 -1.86
C ARG A 19 5.94 3.15 -0.59
N GLY A 20 5.17 2.08 -0.54
CA GLY A 20 5.17 1.21 0.61
C GLY A 20 4.71 -0.19 0.26
N ILE A 21 4.86 -1.08 1.23
CA ILE A 21 4.42 -2.46 1.11
C ILE A 21 3.21 -2.64 2.02
N VAL A 22 2.16 -3.24 1.48
CA VAL A 22 0.96 -3.53 2.26
C VAL A 22 1.30 -4.57 3.31
N THR A 23 1.05 -4.24 4.57
CA THR A 23 1.32 -5.15 5.68
C THR A 23 0.07 -5.77 6.27
N GLU A 24 -1.07 -5.12 6.09
CA GLU A 24 -2.33 -5.63 6.63
C GLU A 24 -3.50 -5.13 5.80
N VAL A 25 -4.46 -6.00 5.54
CA VAL A 25 -5.66 -5.66 4.77
C VAL A 25 -6.88 -6.06 5.59
N PRO A 26 -7.40 -5.16 6.44
CA PRO A 26 -8.59 -5.45 7.21
C PRO A 26 -9.80 -5.65 6.29
N GLU A 27 -10.59 -6.69 6.57
CA GLU A 27 -11.70 -7.06 5.69
C GLU A 27 -12.80 -6.01 5.58
N TYR A 28 -13.06 -5.32 6.67
CA TYR A 28 -14.23 -4.44 6.73
C TYR A 28 -13.89 -2.96 6.65
N LEU A 29 -12.63 -2.64 6.35
CA LEU A 29 -12.21 -1.25 6.28
C LEU A 29 -11.82 -0.88 4.86
N SER A 30 -12.00 0.39 4.54
CA SER A 30 -11.61 0.92 3.23
C SER A 30 -10.13 1.25 3.17
N CYS A 31 -9.39 1.01 4.24
CA CYS A 31 -7.97 1.33 4.31
C CYS A 31 -7.15 0.08 4.55
N VAL A 32 -5.87 0.20 4.27
CA VAL A 32 -4.89 -0.87 4.51
C VAL A 32 -3.72 -0.27 5.27
N LYS A 33 -2.96 -1.13 5.93
CA LYS A 33 -1.71 -0.69 6.57
C LYS A 33 -0.58 -0.91 5.59
N ILE A 34 0.26 0.10 5.45
CA ILE A 34 1.44 0.02 4.60
C ILE A 34 2.68 0.40 5.40
N ALA A 35 3.80 -0.21 5.06
CA ALA A 35 5.10 0.16 5.61
C ALA A 35 5.82 0.95 4.53
N TYR A 36 6.13 2.21 4.81
CA TYR A 36 6.82 3.06 3.85
C TYR A 36 8.25 2.59 3.62
N LEU A 37 8.65 2.56 2.36
CA LEU A 37 9.98 2.08 1.99
C LEU A 37 11.09 3.04 2.44
N ASP A 38 10.79 4.33 2.50
CA ASP A 38 11.79 5.33 2.84
C ASP A 38 12.07 5.42 4.34
N THR A 39 11.09 5.19 5.18
CA THR A 39 11.26 5.33 6.63
C THR A 39 11.01 4.04 7.40
N GLY A 40 10.31 3.09 6.81
CA GLY A 40 9.91 1.88 7.51
C GLY A 40 8.71 2.08 8.43
N GLU A 41 8.15 3.28 8.48
CA GLU A 41 6.99 3.53 9.31
C GLU A 41 5.76 2.83 8.75
N VAL A 42 4.89 2.37 9.65
CA VAL A 42 3.63 1.76 9.26
C VAL A 42 2.52 2.78 9.45
N SER A 43 1.68 2.93 8.44
CA SER A 43 0.60 3.90 8.47
C SER A 43 -0.63 3.32 7.76
N ASN A 44 -1.79 3.86 8.11
CA ASN A 44 -3.02 3.51 7.41
C ASN A 44 -3.16 4.38 6.16
N ALA A 45 -3.62 3.79 5.08
CA ALA A 45 -3.88 4.51 3.85
C ALA A 45 -5.16 4.00 3.23
N MET A 46 -5.97 4.90 2.69
CA MET A 46 -7.19 4.51 2.02
C MET A 46 -6.86 3.86 0.68
N LYS A 47 -7.52 2.75 0.39
CA LYS A 47 -7.30 2.03 -0.87
C LYS A 47 -7.47 2.94 -2.08
N ALA A 48 -8.44 3.85 -2.03
CA ALA A 48 -8.73 4.75 -3.14
C ALA A 48 -7.58 5.73 -3.42
N ASN A 49 -6.68 5.93 -2.46
CA ASN A 49 -5.55 6.83 -2.62
C ASN A 49 -4.28 6.13 -3.08
N LEU A 50 -4.37 4.84 -3.34
CA LEU A 50 -3.20 4.02 -3.66
C LEU A 50 -3.25 3.52 -5.09
N ILE A 51 -2.07 3.43 -5.69
CA ILE A 51 -1.88 2.77 -6.98
C ILE A 51 -1.11 1.49 -6.73
N LEU A 52 -1.61 0.38 -7.24
CA LEU A 52 -0.91 -0.89 -7.15
C LEU A 52 0.22 -0.89 -8.19
N LEU A 53 1.45 -0.97 -7.72
CA LEU A 53 2.61 -1.01 -8.59
C LEU A 53 3.04 -2.44 -8.91
N SER A 54 2.96 -3.32 -7.90
CA SER A 54 3.36 -4.69 -8.10
C SER A 54 2.57 -5.57 -7.13
N SER A 55 1.98 -6.62 -7.62
CA SER A 55 1.17 -7.52 -6.81
C SER A 55 2.06 -8.60 -6.21
N SER A 56 1.81 -8.90 -4.93
CA SER A 56 2.49 -10.01 -4.30
C SER A 56 1.98 -11.35 -4.82
N ASP A 57 0.83 -11.35 -5.45
CA ASP A 57 0.26 -12.54 -6.05
C ASP A 57 0.89 -12.77 -7.41
N ILE A 58 2.19 -12.95 -7.42
CA ILE A 58 2.90 -13.18 -8.65
C ILE A 58 2.67 -14.59 -9.08
N SER A 59 2.06 -14.71 -10.21
CA SER A 59 1.91 -16.00 -10.82
C SER A 59 3.28 -16.42 -11.33
N LEU A 60 3.88 -17.31 -10.62
CA LEU A 60 5.16 -17.83 -11.05
C LEU A 60 4.93 -18.86 -12.10
N THR A 61 5.16 -18.45 -13.24
CA THR A 61 5.05 -19.38 -14.35
C THR A 61 6.42 -19.78 -14.79
#